data_91f68bb57f6c582f1597d0cffb83a3d8
#
_entry.id   91f68bb57f6c582f1597d0cffb83a3d8
#
_cell.length_a   1.000
_cell.length_b   1.000
_cell.length_c   1.000
_cell.angle_alpha   90.00
_cell.angle_beta   90.00
_cell.angle_gamma   90.00
#
_symmetry.space_group_name_H-M   'P 1'
#
loop_
_entity.id
_entity.type
_entity.pdbx_description
1 polymer ?
#
loop_
_entity_poly.entity_id
_entity_poly.type
_entity_poly.pdbx_seq_one_letter_code
_entity_poly.pdbx_strand_id
1 'polypeptide(L)'
;RHSAMVWCQGCTDGDLHTLKAVYKLDTDRVIHEFMTDAGLETCFLIQIGNLRDEPELYVPIQQAQEELAAAYDDIVMVSRSFKTFAAKGLMKDRFHYLQPAYNEVGEEAGKNVAAYWAEK
;
A
#
# COMPACT_ATOMS: atom_id res chain seq x y z
N ARG A 1 13.21 -17.34 11.40
CA ARG A 1 13.45 -16.64 10.14
C ARG A 1 12.12 -16.22 9.51
N HIS A 2 12.04 -14.95 9.10
CA HIS A 2 10.83 -14.41 8.49
C HIS A 2 10.99 -14.26 6.99
N SER A 3 9.90 -14.46 6.27
CA SER A 3 9.86 -14.23 4.83
C SER A 3 8.62 -13.41 4.48
N ALA A 4 8.78 -12.42 3.62
CA ALA A 4 7.70 -11.50 3.32
C ALA A 4 7.84 -10.90 1.92
N MET A 5 6.72 -10.33 1.46
CA MET A 5 6.70 -9.46 0.28
C MET A 5 6.22 -8.07 0.68
N VAL A 6 6.48 -7.09 -0.15
CA VAL A 6 5.96 -5.74 0.00
C VAL A 6 5.09 -5.44 -1.21
N TRP A 7 3.89 -4.94 -0.96
CA TRP A 7 2.94 -4.56 -2.00
C TRP A 7 2.73 -3.05 -2.00
N CYS A 8 3.03 -2.41 -3.12
CA CYS A 8 2.83 -0.96 -3.28
C CYS A 8 2.31 -0.69 -4.70
N GLN A 9 1.02 -0.99 -4.93
CA GLN A 9 0.38 -0.89 -6.23
C GLN A 9 -1.06 -0.46 -6.06
N GLY A 10 -1.61 0.22 -7.05
CA GLY A 10 -3.02 0.58 -7.08
C GLY A 10 -3.31 1.88 -7.79
N CYS A 11 -2.29 2.71 -8.09
CA CYS A 11 -2.49 4.00 -8.73
C CYS A 11 -3.10 3.85 -10.12
N THR A 12 -2.64 2.88 -10.92
CA THR A 12 -3.19 2.62 -12.26
C THR A 12 -4.67 2.22 -12.15
N ASP A 13 -5.02 1.37 -11.19
CA ASP A 13 -6.42 1.00 -10.96
C ASP A 13 -7.27 2.21 -10.58
N GLY A 14 -6.73 3.12 -9.78
CA GLY A 14 -7.40 4.38 -9.47
C GLY A 14 -7.62 5.24 -10.71
N ASP A 15 -6.60 5.38 -11.54
CA ASP A 15 -6.69 6.13 -12.80
C ASP A 15 -7.71 5.52 -13.76
N LEU A 16 -7.83 4.20 -13.77
CA LEU A 16 -8.76 3.47 -14.63
C LEU A 16 -10.17 3.36 -14.03
N HIS A 17 -10.41 3.95 -12.86
CA HIS A 17 -11.67 3.86 -12.13
C HIS A 17 -12.09 2.41 -11.85
N THR A 18 -11.13 1.53 -11.58
CA THR A 18 -11.41 0.15 -11.21
C THR A 18 -12.30 0.13 -9.96
N LEU A 19 -13.37 -0.66 -10.01
CA LEU A 19 -14.28 -0.76 -8.86
C LEU A 19 -13.57 -1.33 -7.65
N LYS A 20 -13.89 -0.80 -6.47
CA LYS A 20 -13.29 -1.25 -5.21
C LYS A 20 -13.38 -2.77 -5.04
N ALA A 21 -14.55 -3.35 -5.29
CA ALA A 21 -14.76 -4.79 -5.14
C ALA A 21 -13.88 -5.61 -6.10
N VAL A 22 -13.70 -5.14 -7.32
CA VAL A 22 -12.87 -5.81 -8.33
C VAL A 22 -11.40 -5.74 -7.93
N TYR A 23 -10.91 -4.56 -7.58
CA TYR A 23 -9.53 -4.39 -7.12
C TYR A 23 -9.24 -5.28 -5.90
N LYS A 24 -10.15 -5.27 -4.93
CA LYS A 24 -10.00 -6.03 -3.70
C LYS A 24 -9.90 -7.53 -3.97
N LEU A 25 -10.79 -8.07 -4.81
CA LEU A 25 -10.80 -9.48 -5.15
C LEU A 25 -9.53 -9.90 -5.90
N ASP A 26 -9.15 -9.13 -6.91
CA ASP A 26 -7.99 -9.44 -7.75
C ASP A 26 -6.69 -9.32 -6.96
N THR A 27 -6.57 -8.30 -6.13
CA THR A 27 -5.36 -8.05 -5.32
C THR A 27 -5.20 -9.12 -4.25
N ASP A 28 -6.29 -9.49 -3.57
CA ASP A 28 -6.32 -10.60 -2.63
C ASP A 28 -5.76 -11.86 -3.28
N ARG A 29 -6.28 -12.23 -4.44
CA ARG A 29 -5.87 -13.43 -5.15
C ARG A 29 -4.40 -13.38 -5.55
N VAL A 30 -3.96 -12.28 -6.15
CA VAL A 30 -2.56 -12.14 -6.60
C VAL A 30 -1.60 -12.23 -5.41
N ILE A 31 -1.88 -11.54 -4.32
CA ILE A 31 -1.04 -11.55 -3.14
C ILE A 31 -0.95 -12.96 -2.57
N HIS A 32 -2.07 -13.64 -2.36
CA HIS A 32 -2.08 -14.95 -1.73
C HIS A 32 -1.51 -16.04 -2.63
N GLU A 33 -1.74 -15.97 -3.93
CA GLU A 33 -1.11 -16.91 -4.88
C GLU A 33 0.41 -16.74 -4.88
N PHE A 34 0.90 -15.50 -4.91
CA PHE A 34 2.32 -15.23 -4.86
C PHE A 34 2.95 -15.71 -3.55
N MET A 35 2.31 -15.43 -2.43
CA MET A 35 2.81 -15.86 -1.12
C MET A 35 2.91 -17.39 -1.04
N THR A 36 1.90 -18.09 -1.53
CA THR A 36 1.89 -19.54 -1.55
C THR A 36 3.00 -20.09 -2.43
N ASP A 37 3.13 -19.57 -3.65
CA ASP A 37 4.12 -20.05 -4.61
C ASP A 37 5.57 -19.78 -4.16
N ALA A 38 5.80 -18.65 -3.52
CA ALA A 38 7.14 -18.27 -3.05
C ALA A 38 7.44 -18.71 -1.61
N GLY A 39 6.47 -19.30 -0.91
CA GLY A 39 6.65 -19.72 0.47
C GLY A 39 6.79 -18.58 1.45
N LEU A 40 6.07 -17.47 1.22
CA LEU A 40 6.12 -16.29 2.08
C LEU A 40 5.01 -16.31 3.13
N GLU A 41 5.29 -15.76 4.30
CA GLU A 41 4.34 -15.79 5.42
C GLU A 41 3.57 -14.48 5.59
N THR A 42 4.05 -13.35 5.06
CA THR A 42 3.44 -12.03 5.28
C THR A 42 3.57 -11.17 4.03
N CYS A 43 2.52 -10.38 3.77
CA CYS A 43 2.55 -9.28 2.81
C CYS A 43 2.46 -7.96 3.57
N PHE A 44 3.50 -7.13 3.47
CA PHE A 44 3.48 -5.78 4.00
C PHE A 44 2.95 -4.83 2.94
N LEU A 45 1.87 -4.12 3.27
CA LEU A 45 1.14 -3.28 2.34
C LEU A 45 1.47 -1.81 2.60
N ILE A 46 1.90 -1.12 1.54
CA ILE A 46 2.05 0.33 1.55
C ILE A 46 0.85 0.90 0.80
N GLN A 47 0.05 1.69 1.49
CA GLN A 47 -1.14 2.28 0.89
C GLN A 47 -0.76 3.31 -0.17
N ILE A 48 -1.45 3.32 -1.30
CA ILE A 48 -1.23 4.31 -2.34
C ILE A 48 -1.65 5.70 -1.87
N GLY A 49 -1.07 6.71 -2.50
CA GLY A 49 -1.39 8.10 -2.19
C GLY A 49 -2.53 8.64 -3.02
N ASN A 50 -2.46 9.95 -3.27
CA ASN A 50 -3.46 10.68 -4.04
C ASN A 50 -2.83 11.21 -5.32
N LEU A 51 -3.67 11.38 -6.35
CA LEU A 51 -3.31 12.25 -7.45
C LEU A 51 -3.32 13.69 -6.91
N ARG A 52 -2.31 14.50 -7.22
CA ARG A 52 -2.14 15.83 -6.60
C ARG A 52 -3.38 16.73 -6.77
N ASP A 53 -3.95 16.72 -7.98
CA ASP A 53 -5.03 17.64 -8.34
C ASP A 53 -6.43 17.02 -8.17
N GLU A 54 -6.52 15.72 -7.93
CA GLU A 54 -7.77 14.99 -7.74
C GLU A 54 -7.62 13.99 -6.58
N PRO A 55 -7.59 14.47 -5.32
CA PRO A 55 -7.29 13.60 -4.18
C PRO A 55 -8.31 12.49 -3.95
N GLU A 56 -9.53 12.66 -4.46
CA GLU A 56 -10.59 11.68 -4.25
C GLU A 56 -10.54 10.51 -5.23
N LEU A 57 -9.78 10.64 -6.32
CA LEU A 57 -9.76 9.65 -7.39
C LEU A 57 -9.34 8.26 -6.89
N TYR A 58 -8.38 8.20 -5.97
CA TYR A 58 -7.81 6.94 -5.47
C TYR A 58 -8.47 6.43 -4.19
N VAL A 59 -9.45 7.15 -3.65
CA VAL A 59 -10.09 6.76 -2.38
C VAL A 59 -10.67 5.34 -2.41
N PRO A 60 -11.38 4.89 -3.47
CA PRO A 60 -11.88 3.52 -3.49
C PRO A 60 -10.79 2.46 -3.38
N ILE A 61 -9.62 2.71 -4.00
CA ILE A 61 -8.50 1.79 -3.93
C ILE A 61 -7.85 1.82 -2.55
N GLN A 62 -7.71 3.01 -1.96
CA GLN A 62 -7.21 3.15 -0.58
C GLN A 62 -8.11 2.40 0.40
N GLN A 63 -9.42 2.50 0.24
CA GLN A 63 -10.40 1.78 1.06
C GLN A 63 -10.28 0.27 0.89
N ALA A 64 -10.10 -0.20 -0.34
CA ALA A 64 -9.89 -1.61 -0.62
C ALA A 64 -8.64 -2.14 0.09
N GLN A 65 -7.57 -1.36 0.09
CA GLN A 65 -6.33 -1.71 0.76
C GLN A 65 -6.51 -1.81 2.29
N GLU A 66 -7.24 -0.87 2.89
CA GLU A 66 -7.58 -0.95 4.31
C GLU A 66 -8.41 -2.18 4.64
N GLU A 67 -9.39 -2.50 3.79
CA GLU A 67 -10.25 -3.66 4.00
C GLU A 67 -9.48 -4.97 3.87
N LEU A 68 -8.53 -5.05 2.94
CA LEU A 68 -7.66 -6.24 2.81
C LEU A 68 -6.81 -6.45 4.07
N ALA A 69 -6.20 -5.38 4.57
CA ALA A 69 -5.39 -5.47 5.78
C ALA A 69 -6.24 -5.84 7.01
N ALA A 70 -7.48 -5.37 7.07
CA ALA A 70 -8.39 -5.70 8.17
C ALA A 70 -8.91 -7.13 8.09
N ALA A 71 -9.05 -7.69 6.88
CA ALA A 71 -9.64 -9.02 6.68
C ALA A 71 -8.64 -10.17 6.86
N TYR A 72 -7.35 -9.91 6.68
CA TYR A 72 -6.32 -10.96 6.68
C TYR A 72 -5.19 -10.65 7.64
N ASP A 73 -4.85 -11.59 8.49
CA ASP A 73 -3.72 -11.46 9.42
C ASP A 73 -2.36 -11.46 8.71
N ASP A 74 -2.30 -12.03 7.51
CA ASP A 74 -1.07 -12.09 6.72
C ASP A 74 -0.88 -10.89 5.78
N ILE A 75 -1.80 -9.95 5.77
CA ILE A 75 -1.66 -8.67 5.07
C ILE A 75 -1.60 -7.56 6.12
N VAL A 76 -0.45 -6.89 6.21
CA VAL A 76 -0.18 -5.91 7.28
C VAL A 76 0.12 -4.55 6.67
N MET A 77 -0.71 -3.56 7.00
CA MET A 77 -0.49 -2.18 6.54
C MET A 77 0.70 -1.58 7.31
N VAL A 78 1.73 -1.13 6.59
CA VAL A 78 2.93 -0.57 7.22
C VAL A 78 3.16 0.90 6.94
N SER A 79 2.46 1.48 5.96
CA SER A 79 2.49 2.93 5.73
C SER A 79 1.21 3.40 5.07
N ARG A 80 0.73 4.57 5.53
CA ARG A 80 -0.41 5.30 4.96
C ARG A 80 -0.02 6.73 4.58
N SER A 81 1.28 7.02 4.54
CA SER A 81 1.76 8.40 4.45
C SER A 81 1.65 9.01 3.07
N PHE A 82 1.64 8.22 2.00
CA PHE A 82 1.59 8.75 0.64
C PHE A 82 0.43 9.71 0.40
N LYS A 83 -0.74 9.45 0.97
CA LYS A 83 -1.92 10.30 0.78
C LYS A 83 -1.84 11.65 1.49
N THR A 84 -0.83 11.85 2.34
CA THR A 84 -0.65 13.10 3.08
C THR A 84 0.26 14.09 2.37
N PHE A 85 1.00 13.65 1.35
CA PHE A 85 2.10 14.45 0.79
C PHE A 85 1.65 15.57 -0.14
N ALA A 86 0.52 15.42 -0.82
CA ALA A 86 -0.01 16.50 -1.65
C ALA A 86 -0.28 17.74 -0.79
N ALA A 87 -0.92 17.55 0.37
CA ALA A 87 -1.21 18.65 1.30
C ALA A 87 0.05 19.24 1.93
N LYS A 88 1.13 18.48 2.01
CA LYS A 88 2.42 18.94 2.55
C LYS A 88 3.34 19.56 1.50
N GLY A 89 2.89 19.65 0.24
CA GLY A 89 3.71 20.18 -0.84
C GLY A 89 4.88 19.27 -1.24
N LEU A 90 4.77 17.97 -1.00
CA LEU A 90 5.84 17.01 -1.25
C LEU A 90 5.65 16.20 -2.54
N MET A 91 4.87 16.71 -3.49
CA MET A 91 4.72 16.09 -4.80
C MET A 91 5.50 16.87 -5.86
N LYS A 92 6.23 16.12 -6.67
CA LYS A 92 7.05 16.66 -7.77
C LYS A 92 6.16 17.06 -8.96
N ASP A 93 5.14 16.26 -9.26
CA ASP A 93 4.16 16.49 -10.31
C ASP A 93 2.83 15.87 -9.89
N ARG A 94 1.88 15.67 -10.82
CA ARG A 94 0.56 15.13 -10.49
C ARG A 94 0.60 13.71 -9.93
N PHE A 95 1.65 12.94 -10.24
CA PHE A 95 1.73 11.51 -9.97
C PHE A 95 2.87 11.12 -9.06
N HIS A 96 3.96 11.88 -9.04
CA HIS A 96 5.21 11.49 -8.39
C HIS A 96 5.50 12.36 -7.17
N TYR A 97 6.29 11.82 -6.25
CA TYR A 97 6.64 12.47 -5.00
C TYR A 97 8.08 12.97 -5.03
N LEU A 98 8.37 13.96 -4.18
CA LEU A 98 9.75 14.40 -3.95
C LEU A 98 10.48 13.34 -3.14
N GLN A 99 11.81 13.29 -3.26
CA GLN A 99 12.62 12.30 -2.57
C GLN A 99 12.38 12.22 -1.06
N PRO A 100 12.23 13.35 -0.32
CA PRO A 100 11.93 13.26 1.11
C PRO A 100 10.66 12.49 1.44
N ALA A 101 9.64 12.52 0.56
CA ALA A 101 8.42 11.77 0.76
C ALA A 101 8.67 10.25 0.68
N TYR A 102 9.43 9.82 -0.32
CA TYR A 102 9.79 8.41 -0.44
C TYR A 102 10.63 7.94 0.75
N ASN A 103 11.55 8.80 1.23
CA ASN A 103 12.37 8.48 2.39
C ASN A 103 11.50 8.31 3.65
N GLU A 104 10.52 9.18 3.84
CA GLU A 104 9.60 9.10 4.98
C GLU A 104 8.81 7.80 4.97
N VAL A 105 8.27 7.41 3.81
CA VAL A 105 7.54 6.14 3.67
C VAL A 105 8.45 4.95 3.96
N GLY A 106 9.66 4.96 3.43
CA GLY A 106 10.63 3.89 3.66
C GLY A 106 10.98 3.74 5.13
N GLU A 107 11.22 4.84 5.83
CA GLU A 107 11.51 4.83 7.27
C GLU A 107 10.32 4.33 8.08
N GLU A 108 9.13 4.83 7.80
CA GLU A 108 7.91 4.41 8.49
C GLU A 108 7.63 2.93 8.27
N ALA A 109 7.66 2.49 7.02
CA ALA A 109 7.41 1.09 6.68
C ALA A 109 8.44 0.17 7.34
N GLY A 110 9.72 0.55 7.29
CA GLY A 110 10.80 -0.23 7.91
C GLY A 110 10.62 -0.38 9.41
N LYS A 111 10.27 0.70 10.10
CA LYS A 111 9.99 0.66 11.54
C LYS A 111 8.81 -0.23 11.87
N ASN A 112 7.75 -0.14 11.07
CA ASN A 112 6.54 -0.93 11.30
C ASN A 112 6.76 -2.42 11.01
N VAL A 113 7.55 -2.75 9.99
CA VAL A 113 7.95 -4.13 9.72
C VAL A 113 8.77 -4.70 10.89
N ALA A 114 9.75 -3.95 11.38
CA ALA A 114 10.57 -4.37 12.50
C ALA A 114 9.72 -4.59 13.76
N ALA A 115 8.79 -3.68 14.03
CA ALA A 115 7.89 -3.79 15.18
C ALA A 115 6.98 -5.02 15.05
N TYR A 116 6.46 -5.27 13.87
CA TYR A 116 5.59 -6.43 13.61
C TYR A 116 6.35 -7.73 13.88
N TRP A 117 7.55 -7.88 13.36
CA TRP A 117 8.34 -9.09 13.55
C TRP A 117 8.86 -9.25 14.99
N ALA A 118 9.06 -8.15 15.70
CA ALA A 118 9.48 -8.20 17.11
C ALA A 118 8.40 -8.82 18.00
N GLU A 119 7.13 -8.76 17.60
CA GLU A 119 6.00 -9.35 18.32
C GLU A 119 5.78 -10.83 18.00
N LYS A 120 6.51 -11.35 17.03
CA LYS A 120 6.43 -12.75 16.62
C LYS A 120 7.65 -13.51 17.14
#